data_7da499831a5c88840366f9c46ceacb07
#
_entry.id   7da499831a5c88840366f9c46ceacb07
#
_cell.length_a   1.000
_cell.length_b   1.000
_cell.length_c   1.000
_cell.angle_alpha   90.00
_cell.angle_beta   90.00
_cell.angle_gamma   90.00
#
_symmetry.space_group_name_H-M   'P 1'
#
loop_
_entity.id
_entity.type
_entity.pdbx_description
1 polymer ?
#
loop_
_entity_poly.entity_id
_entity_poly.type
_entity_poly.pdbx_seq_one_letter_code
_entity_poly.pdbx_strand_id
1 'polypeptide(L)'
;MDFIEHKEYRLQDGTFARMRPQANTLWLDDMYMGIPALAQMGIYTGEKHYFDEAVRQILQFSKRMFVEEKGLYMHGWVEGASTHPTFHWGRANGWALLTLTEVLEALPQEHTEWKNILKLYKAHVAGIAACQSGNGFWHQLLDRNDSYLETSATAIYVYCIARGINLSLIHI
;
A
#
# COMPACT_ATOMS: atom_id res chain seq x y z
N MET A 1 8.30 -11.58 15.16
CA MET A 1 8.10 -12.01 13.75
C MET A 1 7.35 -13.33 13.60
N ASP A 2 7.55 -14.33 14.42
CA ASP A 2 6.89 -15.65 14.37
C ASP A 2 5.36 -15.59 14.09
N PHE A 3 4.66 -14.60 14.68
CA PHE A 3 3.22 -14.43 14.44
C PHE A 3 2.93 -14.03 12.99
N ILE A 4 3.63 -13.03 12.46
CA ILE A 4 3.38 -12.52 11.08
C ILE A 4 3.73 -13.60 10.05
N GLU A 5 4.78 -14.37 10.28
CA GLU A 5 5.23 -15.40 9.34
C GLU A 5 4.35 -16.65 9.35
N HIS A 6 3.92 -17.10 10.55
CA HIS A 6 3.38 -18.46 10.71
C HIS A 6 1.96 -18.51 11.29
N LYS A 7 1.46 -17.44 11.89
CA LYS A 7 0.18 -17.43 12.61
C LYS A 7 -0.81 -16.41 12.08
N GLU A 8 -0.34 -15.43 11.28
CA GLU A 8 -1.24 -14.45 10.66
C GLU A 8 -2.18 -15.17 9.68
N TYR A 9 -3.46 -14.77 9.73
CA TYR A 9 -4.46 -15.36 8.86
C TYR A 9 -4.19 -15.00 7.39
N ARG A 10 -4.29 -16.00 6.51
CA ARG A 10 -3.97 -15.86 5.09
C ARG A 10 -5.03 -16.50 4.21
N LEU A 11 -5.18 -15.99 3.00
CA LEU A 11 -5.86 -16.68 1.92
C LEU A 11 -5.08 -17.92 1.48
N GLN A 12 -5.69 -18.75 0.65
CA GLN A 12 -5.08 -19.98 0.14
C GLN A 12 -3.75 -19.73 -0.61
N ASP A 13 -3.61 -18.58 -1.26
CA ASP A 13 -2.37 -18.18 -1.97
C ASP A 13 -1.31 -17.52 -1.05
N GLY A 14 -1.58 -17.48 0.26
CA GLY A 14 -0.71 -16.91 1.25
C GLY A 14 -0.84 -15.40 1.46
N THR A 15 -1.77 -14.72 0.80
CA THR A 15 -2.03 -13.29 1.02
C THR A 15 -2.54 -13.06 2.44
N PHE A 16 -2.02 -12.07 3.16
CA PHE A 16 -2.57 -11.64 4.44
C PHE A 16 -4.05 -11.27 4.30
N ALA A 17 -4.86 -11.73 5.23
CA ALA A 17 -6.30 -11.50 5.17
C ALA A 17 -6.88 -11.41 6.58
N ARG A 18 -8.11 -10.92 6.66
CA ARG A 18 -8.88 -10.86 7.89
C ARG A 18 -9.82 -12.04 8.02
N MET A 19 -9.94 -12.53 9.26
CA MET A 19 -11.01 -13.45 9.63
C MET A 19 -12.27 -12.70 10.10
N ARG A 20 -12.12 -11.46 10.57
CA ARG A 20 -13.21 -10.65 11.13
C ARG A 20 -13.22 -9.24 10.54
N PRO A 21 -14.37 -8.61 10.40
CA PRO A 21 -15.73 -9.11 10.71
C PRO A 21 -16.21 -10.21 9.75
N GLN A 22 -15.61 -10.31 8.56
CA GLN A 22 -15.90 -11.32 7.56
C GLN A 22 -14.60 -12.01 7.15
N ALA A 23 -14.61 -13.33 7.12
CA ALA A 23 -13.43 -14.12 6.71
C ALA A 23 -13.06 -13.86 5.25
N ASN A 24 -11.80 -14.09 4.94
CA ASN A 24 -11.24 -13.94 3.60
C ASN A 24 -11.41 -12.53 3.02
N THR A 25 -11.28 -11.52 3.87
CA THR A 25 -11.37 -10.11 3.48
C THR A 25 -10.00 -9.43 3.56
N LEU A 26 -9.68 -8.60 2.59
CA LEU A 26 -8.53 -7.70 2.62
C LEU A 26 -9.03 -6.27 2.83
N TRP A 27 -8.44 -5.58 3.78
CA TRP A 27 -8.54 -4.13 3.90
C TRP A 27 -7.19 -3.51 3.56
N LEU A 28 -7.23 -2.37 2.90
CA LEU A 28 -5.99 -1.71 2.48
C LEU A 28 -5.09 -1.31 3.67
N ASP A 29 -5.69 -1.07 4.82
CA ASP A 29 -4.99 -0.81 6.08
C ASP A 29 -4.03 -1.94 6.47
N ASP A 30 -4.40 -3.19 6.21
CA ASP A 30 -3.62 -4.37 6.57
C ASP A 30 -2.30 -4.47 5.79
N MET A 31 -2.25 -3.82 4.63
CA MET A 31 -1.02 -3.71 3.86
C MET A 31 0.09 -3.04 4.67
N TYR A 32 -0.23 -2.00 5.45
CA TYR A 32 0.75 -1.31 6.29
C TYR A 32 1.05 -2.06 7.59
N MET A 33 0.08 -2.76 8.17
CA MET A 33 0.22 -3.34 9.52
C MET A 33 1.27 -4.45 9.62
N GLY A 34 1.56 -5.17 8.52
CA GLY A 34 2.51 -6.30 8.55
C GLY A 34 3.69 -6.14 7.59
N ILE A 35 3.50 -5.56 6.42
CA ILE A 35 4.50 -5.59 5.33
C ILE A 35 5.76 -4.78 5.66
N PRO A 36 5.70 -3.52 6.16
CA PRO A 36 6.90 -2.80 6.54
C PRO A 36 7.72 -3.49 7.64
N ALA A 37 7.04 -4.16 8.58
CA ALA A 37 7.73 -4.92 9.62
C ALA A 37 8.57 -6.07 9.05
N LEU A 38 8.07 -6.76 8.01
CA LEU A 38 8.84 -7.77 7.28
C LEU A 38 10.07 -7.15 6.61
N ALA A 39 9.91 -6.04 5.90
CA ALA A 39 11.03 -5.37 5.25
C ALA A 39 12.10 -4.91 6.26
N GLN A 40 11.69 -4.38 7.41
CA GLN A 40 12.61 -4.01 8.50
C GLN A 40 13.32 -5.23 9.11
N MET A 41 12.65 -6.38 9.21
CA MET A 41 13.32 -7.62 9.63
C MET A 41 14.35 -8.07 8.61
N GLY A 42 14.10 -7.91 7.33
CA GLY A 42 15.10 -8.16 6.28
C GLY A 42 16.38 -7.34 6.47
N ILE A 43 16.24 -6.04 6.82
CA ILE A 43 17.39 -5.19 7.16
C ILE A 43 18.10 -5.69 8.41
N TYR A 44 17.34 -5.99 9.47
CA TYR A 44 17.89 -6.34 10.77
C TYR A 44 18.62 -7.70 10.76
N THR A 45 18.09 -8.69 10.05
CA THR A 45 18.64 -10.05 10.03
C THR A 45 19.58 -10.31 8.84
N GLY A 46 19.45 -9.55 7.75
CA GLY A 46 20.08 -9.84 6.47
C GLY A 46 19.44 -10.99 5.70
N GLU A 47 18.31 -11.52 6.16
CA GLU A 47 17.66 -12.68 5.57
C GLU A 47 16.70 -12.28 4.44
N LYS A 48 17.00 -12.78 3.24
CA LYS A 48 16.28 -12.41 2.00
C LYS A 48 14.79 -12.76 2.03
N HIS A 49 14.41 -13.83 2.70
CA HIS A 49 13.01 -14.30 2.71
C HIS A 49 12.03 -13.27 3.26
N TYR A 50 12.46 -12.39 4.17
CA TYR A 50 11.63 -11.29 4.68
C TYR A 50 11.31 -10.25 3.59
N PHE A 51 12.29 -9.92 2.76
CA PHE A 51 12.08 -9.04 1.62
C PHE A 51 11.17 -9.69 0.56
N ASP A 52 11.43 -10.98 0.24
CA ASP A 52 10.62 -11.74 -0.71
C ASP A 52 9.16 -11.79 -0.27
N GLU A 53 8.91 -12.00 1.04
CA GLU A 53 7.56 -12.01 1.60
C GLU A 53 6.90 -10.63 1.56
N ALA A 54 7.60 -9.57 1.95
CA ALA A 54 7.08 -8.20 1.89
C ALA A 54 6.65 -7.84 0.46
N VAL A 55 7.50 -8.11 -0.51
CA VAL A 55 7.23 -7.88 -1.94
C VAL A 55 6.06 -8.71 -2.42
N ARG A 56 6.02 -10.01 -2.08
CA ARG A 56 4.91 -10.90 -2.44
C ARG A 56 3.57 -10.37 -1.95
N GLN A 57 3.50 -9.92 -0.70
CA GLN A 57 2.29 -9.33 -0.14
C GLN A 57 1.85 -8.06 -0.88
N ILE A 58 2.79 -7.13 -1.17
CA ILE A 58 2.47 -5.93 -1.96
C ILE A 58 1.85 -6.30 -3.30
N LEU A 59 2.47 -7.22 -4.04
CA LEU A 59 1.99 -7.62 -5.36
C LEU A 59 0.63 -8.31 -5.30
N GLN A 60 0.38 -9.13 -4.29
CA GLN A 60 -0.91 -9.82 -4.08
C GLN A 60 -2.04 -8.85 -3.72
N PHE A 61 -1.79 -7.87 -2.85
CA PHE A 61 -2.74 -6.79 -2.56
C PHE A 61 -3.01 -5.94 -3.79
N SER A 62 -1.96 -5.54 -4.50
CA SER A 62 -2.08 -4.68 -5.68
C SER A 62 -2.84 -5.35 -6.82
N LYS A 63 -2.59 -6.64 -7.07
CA LYS A 63 -3.32 -7.42 -8.06
C LYS A 63 -4.85 -7.41 -7.84
N ARG A 64 -5.30 -7.31 -6.57
CA ARG A 64 -6.71 -7.35 -6.20
C ARG A 64 -7.34 -5.98 -6.06
N MET A 65 -6.55 -4.99 -5.66
CA MET A 65 -7.11 -3.74 -5.14
C MET A 65 -6.63 -2.48 -5.86
N PHE A 66 -5.55 -2.55 -6.67
CA PHE A 66 -5.07 -1.40 -7.43
C PHE A 66 -5.87 -1.21 -8.72
N VAL A 67 -6.44 -0.02 -8.91
CA VAL A 67 -7.19 0.38 -10.09
C VAL A 67 -6.25 1.16 -10.99
N GLU A 68 -5.69 0.50 -12.00
CA GLU A 68 -4.63 1.06 -12.86
C GLU A 68 -5.04 2.36 -13.55
N GLU A 69 -6.29 2.44 -14.03
CA GLU A 69 -6.82 3.61 -14.74
C GLU A 69 -6.87 4.87 -13.87
N LYS A 70 -6.96 4.69 -12.55
CA LYS A 70 -7.00 5.79 -11.59
C LYS A 70 -5.67 6.02 -10.89
N GLY A 71 -4.79 5.01 -10.88
CA GLY A 71 -3.59 5.01 -10.03
C GLY A 71 -3.91 4.98 -8.54
N LEU A 72 -5.05 4.44 -8.15
CA LEU A 72 -5.55 4.42 -6.78
C LEU A 72 -5.93 3.00 -6.35
N TYR A 73 -5.84 2.75 -5.04
CA TYR A 73 -6.36 1.52 -4.46
C TYR A 73 -7.83 1.68 -4.05
N MET A 74 -8.63 0.65 -4.26
CA MET A 74 -9.91 0.50 -3.57
C MET A 74 -9.68 0.08 -2.12
N HIS A 75 -10.66 0.38 -1.22
CA HIS A 75 -10.49 0.17 0.21
C HIS A 75 -10.45 -1.29 0.63
N GLY A 76 -11.24 -2.16 -0.01
CA GLY A 76 -11.35 -3.53 0.43
C GLY A 76 -11.67 -4.51 -0.69
N TRP A 77 -11.38 -5.77 -0.42
CA TRP A 77 -11.66 -6.89 -1.31
C TRP A 77 -12.15 -8.07 -0.48
N VAL A 78 -13.13 -8.82 -0.98
CA VAL A 78 -13.74 -9.97 -0.31
C VAL A 78 -13.69 -11.16 -1.24
N GLU A 79 -13.09 -12.27 -0.80
CA GLU A 79 -12.99 -13.49 -1.61
C GLU A 79 -14.38 -14.04 -1.96
N GLY A 80 -14.57 -14.39 -3.24
CA GLY A 80 -15.84 -14.94 -3.74
C GLY A 80 -17.00 -13.94 -3.84
N ALA A 81 -16.84 -12.68 -3.44
CA ALA A 81 -17.87 -11.68 -3.61
C ALA A 81 -17.92 -11.16 -5.06
N SER A 82 -19.15 -10.89 -5.55
CA SER A 82 -19.36 -10.25 -6.86
C SER A 82 -19.16 -8.74 -6.83
N THR A 83 -19.18 -8.15 -5.64
CA THR A 83 -18.98 -6.71 -5.41
C THR A 83 -18.02 -6.50 -4.24
N HIS A 84 -17.15 -5.50 -4.35
CA HIS A 84 -16.17 -5.16 -3.34
C HIS A 84 -16.35 -3.71 -2.86
N PRO A 85 -15.78 -3.33 -1.69
CA PRO A 85 -15.72 -1.93 -1.26
C PRO A 85 -14.75 -1.11 -2.15
N THR A 86 -15.27 -0.63 -3.30
CA THR A 86 -14.46 -0.01 -4.36
C THR A 86 -14.16 1.47 -4.17
N PHE A 87 -14.63 2.09 -3.09
CA PHE A 87 -14.34 3.50 -2.82
C PHE A 87 -12.85 3.74 -2.50
N HIS A 88 -12.33 4.89 -2.94
CA HIS A 88 -10.92 5.27 -2.79
C HIS A 88 -10.72 6.13 -1.54
N TRP A 89 -10.78 5.51 -0.37
CA TRP A 89 -10.59 6.21 0.90
C TRP A 89 -9.17 6.76 1.02
N GLY A 90 -9.04 8.07 1.28
CA GLY A 90 -7.77 8.78 1.31
C GLY A 90 -6.78 8.20 2.30
N ARG A 91 -7.15 8.03 3.58
CA ARG A 91 -6.24 7.47 4.59
C ARG A 91 -5.79 6.04 4.25
N ALA A 92 -6.68 5.21 3.71
CA ALA A 92 -6.31 3.85 3.30
C ALA A 92 -5.29 3.86 2.14
N ASN A 93 -5.48 4.73 1.14
CA ASN A 93 -4.47 4.96 0.10
C ASN A 93 -3.16 5.50 0.69
N GLY A 94 -3.23 6.28 1.77
CA GLY A 94 -2.07 6.69 2.54
C GLY A 94 -1.30 5.51 3.13
N TRP A 95 -1.99 4.54 3.73
CA TRP A 95 -1.35 3.32 4.24
C TRP A 95 -0.64 2.53 3.14
N ALA A 96 -1.26 2.39 1.98
CA ALA A 96 -0.63 1.73 0.84
C ALA A 96 0.61 2.49 0.35
N LEU A 97 0.53 3.83 0.21
CA LEU A 97 1.67 4.62 -0.21
C LEU A 97 2.81 4.57 0.81
N LEU A 98 2.49 4.61 2.11
CA LEU A 98 3.47 4.49 3.19
C LEU A 98 4.17 3.12 3.14
N THR A 99 3.40 2.04 2.93
CA THR A 99 3.97 0.69 2.74
C THR A 99 4.97 0.65 1.57
N LEU A 100 4.57 1.19 0.42
CA LEU A 100 5.44 1.23 -0.77
C LEU A 100 6.70 2.05 -0.51
N THR A 101 6.58 3.20 0.17
CA THR A 101 7.70 4.06 0.52
C THR A 101 8.70 3.35 1.44
N GLU A 102 8.22 2.78 2.53
CA GLU A 102 9.03 2.08 3.54
C GLU A 102 9.72 0.83 2.97
N VAL A 103 8.99 0.07 2.15
CA VAL A 103 9.57 -1.13 1.51
C VAL A 103 10.61 -0.75 0.46
N LEU A 104 10.39 0.27 -0.37
CA LEU A 104 11.40 0.73 -1.35
C LEU A 104 12.66 1.28 -0.69
N GLU A 105 12.54 1.86 0.49
CA GLU A 105 13.70 2.30 1.27
C GLU A 105 14.50 1.12 1.86
N ALA A 106 13.80 0.06 2.27
CA ALA A 106 14.40 -1.11 2.90
C ALA A 106 14.93 -2.13 1.89
N LEU A 107 14.26 -2.29 0.74
CA LEU A 107 14.51 -3.34 -0.23
C LEU A 107 15.81 -3.07 -1.01
N PRO A 108 16.75 -4.03 -1.07
CA PRO A 108 17.93 -3.90 -1.92
C PRO A 108 17.55 -3.62 -3.38
N GLN A 109 18.23 -2.67 -4.03
CA GLN A 109 17.93 -2.30 -5.43
C GLN A 109 18.18 -3.45 -6.42
N GLU A 110 18.99 -4.43 -6.03
CA GLU A 110 19.29 -5.65 -6.78
C GLU A 110 18.17 -6.69 -6.70
N HIS A 111 17.18 -6.48 -5.82
CA HIS A 111 16.02 -7.37 -5.71
C HIS A 111 15.25 -7.43 -7.04
N THR A 112 14.90 -8.62 -7.49
CA THR A 112 14.29 -8.87 -8.82
C THR A 112 13.03 -8.04 -9.05
N GLU A 113 12.24 -7.81 -8.00
CA GLU A 113 10.97 -7.09 -8.06
C GLU A 113 11.10 -5.58 -7.74
N TRP A 114 12.29 -5.08 -7.42
CA TRP A 114 12.46 -3.67 -7.02
C TRP A 114 11.86 -2.70 -8.05
N LYS A 115 12.12 -2.94 -9.34
CA LYS A 115 11.60 -2.10 -10.44
C LYS A 115 10.07 -2.17 -10.56
N ASN A 116 9.46 -3.31 -10.26
CA ASN A 116 8.01 -3.47 -10.29
C ASN A 116 7.35 -2.73 -9.13
N ILE A 117 7.93 -2.80 -7.92
CA ILE A 117 7.47 -2.03 -6.77
C ILE A 117 7.62 -0.52 -7.01
N LEU A 118 8.75 -0.08 -7.59
CA LEU A 118 8.95 1.32 -7.96
C LEU A 118 7.93 1.80 -9.00
N LYS A 119 7.63 0.98 -10.01
CA LYS A 119 6.60 1.30 -11.02
C LYS A 119 5.24 1.51 -10.36
N LEU A 120 4.86 0.62 -9.45
CA LEU A 120 3.62 0.70 -8.70
C LEU A 120 3.57 1.97 -7.83
N TYR A 121 4.66 2.26 -7.10
CA TYR A 121 4.80 3.48 -6.31
C TYR A 121 4.60 4.74 -7.16
N LYS A 122 5.27 4.82 -8.32
CA LYS A 122 5.14 5.98 -9.24
C LYS A 122 3.72 6.14 -9.76
N ALA A 123 3.07 5.05 -10.14
CA ALA A 123 1.68 5.08 -10.61
C ALA A 123 0.73 5.56 -9.50
N HIS A 124 0.94 5.07 -8.27
CA HIS A 124 0.13 5.48 -7.13
C HIS A 124 0.35 6.95 -6.75
N VAL A 125 1.60 7.44 -6.74
CA VAL A 125 1.91 8.87 -6.52
C VAL A 125 1.22 9.74 -7.58
N ALA A 126 1.26 9.34 -8.84
CA ALA A 126 0.61 10.08 -9.92
C ALA A 126 -0.92 10.15 -9.73
N GLY A 127 -1.56 9.02 -9.37
CA GLY A 127 -3.00 8.97 -9.10
C GLY A 127 -3.40 9.85 -7.90
N ILE A 128 -2.62 9.81 -6.83
CA ILE A 128 -2.82 10.65 -5.64
C ILE A 128 -2.64 12.13 -6.00
N ALA A 129 -1.59 12.50 -6.74
CA ALA A 129 -1.34 13.88 -7.14
C ALA A 129 -2.50 14.44 -7.99
N ALA A 130 -3.06 13.63 -8.88
CA ALA A 130 -4.23 14.02 -9.70
C ALA A 130 -5.50 14.32 -8.87
N CYS A 131 -5.57 13.83 -7.63
CA CYS A 131 -6.70 14.04 -6.72
C CYS A 131 -6.47 15.18 -5.71
N GLN A 132 -5.35 15.91 -5.80
CA GLN A 132 -5.08 17.03 -4.89
C GLN A 132 -6.05 18.19 -5.17
N SER A 133 -6.68 18.71 -4.12
CA SER A 133 -7.54 19.88 -4.22
C SER A 133 -6.74 21.18 -4.39
N GLY A 134 -7.41 22.22 -4.89
CA GLY A 134 -6.78 23.52 -5.17
C GLY A 134 -6.15 24.23 -3.95
N ASN A 135 -6.47 23.78 -2.73
CA ASN A 135 -5.87 24.30 -1.49
C ASN A 135 -4.72 23.42 -0.95
N GLY A 136 -4.30 22.39 -1.73
CA GLY A 136 -3.18 21.52 -1.38
C GLY A 136 -3.52 20.33 -0.49
N PHE A 137 -4.77 20.21 -0.02
CA PHE A 137 -5.26 19.08 0.75
C PHE A 137 -5.84 17.98 -0.15
N TRP A 138 -6.09 16.79 0.45
CA TRP A 138 -6.83 15.71 -0.18
C TRP A 138 -8.14 15.44 0.55
N HIS A 139 -9.11 14.97 -0.22
CA HIS A 139 -10.45 14.65 0.29
C HIS A 139 -10.49 13.26 0.96
N GLN A 140 -11.49 13.06 1.82
CA GLN A 140 -11.79 11.78 2.48
C GLN A 140 -11.93 10.64 1.46
N LEU A 141 -12.64 10.89 0.36
CA LEU A 141 -12.69 10.02 -0.81
C LEU A 141 -11.97 10.72 -1.95
N LEU A 142 -10.88 10.13 -2.45
CA LEU A 142 -9.96 10.80 -3.36
C LEU A 142 -10.59 11.23 -4.69
N ASP A 143 -11.53 10.45 -5.19
CA ASP A 143 -12.27 10.74 -6.42
C ASP A 143 -13.63 11.43 -6.18
N ARG A 144 -13.85 12.01 -4.99
CA ARG A 144 -15.06 12.70 -4.57
C ARG A 144 -14.73 14.04 -3.91
N ASN A 145 -14.68 15.09 -4.72
CA ASN A 145 -14.36 16.46 -4.26
C ASN A 145 -15.48 17.10 -3.42
N ASP A 146 -16.62 16.46 -3.31
CA ASP A 146 -17.72 16.81 -2.41
C ASP A 146 -17.58 16.21 -1.00
N SER A 147 -16.59 15.32 -0.77
CA SER A 147 -16.25 14.84 0.56
C SER A 147 -15.35 15.83 1.30
N TYR A 148 -15.29 15.76 2.64
CA TYR A 148 -14.48 16.69 3.43
C TYR A 148 -12.97 16.51 3.18
N LEU A 149 -12.20 17.58 3.45
CA LEU A 149 -10.74 17.55 3.40
C LEU A 149 -10.18 16.77 4.61
N GLU A 150 -9.28 15.82 4.35
CA GLU A 150 -8.82 14.87 5.35
C GLU A 150 -7.35 15.12 5.69
N THR A 151 -7.11 15.54 6.95
CA THR A 151 -5.78 15.97 7.40
C THR A 151 -4.79 14.83 7.51
N SER A 152 -5.21 13.65 7.98
CA SER A 152 -4.27 12.54 8.18
C SER A 152 -3.76 11.96 6.86
N ALA A 153 -4.64 11.81 5.87
CA ALA A 153 -4.24 11.41 4.52
C ALA A 153 -3.29 12.43 3.90
N THR A 154 -3.61 13.72 4.02
CA THR A 154 -2.75 14.80 3.53
C THR A 154 -1.35 14.73 4.15
N ALA A 155 -1.24 14.56 5.47
CA ALA A 155 0.06 14.44 6.15
C ALA A 155 0.86 13.22 5.67
N ILE A 156 0.20 12.06 5.50
CA ILE A 156 0.85 10.85 4.99
C ILE A 156 1.37 11.06 3.56
N TYR A 157 0.56 11.66 2.68
CA TYR A 157 0.98 11.90 1.29
C TYR A 157 2.17 12.85 1.19
N VAL A 158 2.13 13.96 1.95
CA VAL A 158 3.25 14.90 2.01
C VAL A 158 4.52 14.20 2.47
N TYR A 159 4.44 13.40 3.54
CA TYR A 159 5.60 12.61 4.01
C TYR A 159 6.12 11.66 2.93
N CYS A 160 5.25 10.82 2.35
CA CYS A 160 5.67 9.80 1.38
C CYS A 160 6.25 10.39 0.10
N ILE A 161 5.65 11.47 -0.42
CA ILE A 161 6.14 12.16 -1.62
C ILE A 161 7.49 12.82 -1.34
N ALA A 162 7.62 13.55 -0.22
CA ALA A 162 8.89 14.16 0.17
C ALA A 162 9.98 13.10 0.38
N ARG A 163 9.65 11.97 1.03
CA ARG A 163 10.57 10.85 1.21
C ARG A 163 11.00 10.25 -0.13
N GLY A 164 10.06 10.06 -1.06
CA GLY A 164 10.34 9.56 -2.40
C GLY A 164 11.26 10.46 -3.22
N ILE A 165 11.15 11.79 -3.07
CA ILE A 165 12.07 12.75 -3.69
C ILE A 165 13.47 12.62 -3.06
N ASN A 166 13.57 12.58 -1.74
CA ASN A 166 14.83 12.45 -1.02
C ASN A 166 15.56 11.14 -1.34
N LEU A 167 14.82 10.07 -1.61
CA LEU A 167 15.36 8.78 -2.02
C LEU A 167 15.60 8.67 -3.55
N SER A 168 15.33 9.73 -4.31
CA SER A 168 15.44 9.76 -5.77
C SER A 168 14.54 8.73 -6.48
N LEU A 169 13.45 8.32 -5.85
CA LEU A 169 12.45 7.42 -6.43
C LEU A 169 11.57 8.15 -7.45
N ILE A 170 11.30 9.43 -7.19
CA ILE A 170 10.54 10.35 -8.05
C ILE A 170 11.27 11.70 -8.12
N HIS A 171 10.96 12.45 -9.17
CA HIS A 171 11.42 13.84 -9.35
C HIS A 171 10.19 14.72 -9.62
N ILE A 172 10.18 15.90 -9.08
CA ILE A 172 9.18 16.95 -9.34
C ILE A 172 9.79 17.97 -10.30
#